data_acc504e5ddb25a7fe703421f710f9bd6
#
_entry.id   acc504e5ddb25a7fe703421f710f9bd6
#
_cell.length_a   1.000
_cell.length_b   1.000
_cell.length_c   1.000
_cell.angle_alpha   90.00
_cell.angle_beta   90.00
_cell.angle_gamma   90.00
#
_symmetry.space_group_name_H-M   'P 1'
#
loop_
_entity.id
_entity.type
_entity.pdbx_description
1 polymer ?
#
loop_
_entity_poly.entity_id
_entity_poly.type
_entity_poly.pdbx_seq_one_letter_code
_entity_poly.pdbx_strand_id
1 'polypeptide(L)'
;MSYKPTQTLAQAQSRAAILFAIRQFFADKGVMEVTTPILSNAGNTDTFIESVVAHFHQLGKPATGYLHTSPEFAMKRLLATWQVPIYQICQVFRDNERGTKHNIEFTMLEWYRPHFSLDDLAEELRQLISVVMDKPIAFRKLSYADSFSPLGIHPYRDSIEAFKACAIAHDIHLDMTDDRQGWLDLLFSHLIEPDLGKDVPTLVVDYPLATAALAKAEHDAEGHLVAKRFELYIDGIEIANAYDELADGDELYARFTSDNAQRQQLGLPIMPIDKHLIAACDEIPPCSGIALGVDRLLMVRDRLPSINHAIAITTDKA
;
A
#
# COMPACT_ATOMS: atom_id res chain seq x y z
N MET A 1 -31.49 11.65 -9.35
CA MET A 1 -30.43 10.99 -8.54
C MET A 1 -31.04 9.76 -7.89
N SER A 2 -30.30 8.64 -7.83
CA SER A 2 -30.79 7.39 -7.19
C SER A 2 -30.25 7.34 -5.75
N TYR A 3 -31.13 7.15 -4.77
CA TYR A 3 -30.76 6.88 -3.37
C TYR A 3 -30.27 5.43 -3.15
N LYS A 4 -30.35 4.60 -4.19
CA LYS A 4 -30.01 3.17 -4.08
C LYS A 4 -28.52 2.96 -3.91
N PRO A 5 -28.10 2.02 -3.02
CA PRO A 5 -26.71 1.66 -2.87
C PRO A 5 -26.13 1.10 -4.18
N THR A 6 -24.83 1.16 -4.33
CA THR A 6 -24.10 0.56 -5.44
C THR A 6 -24.00 -0.95 -5.26
N GLN A 7 -23.84 -1.37 -4.01
CA GLN A 7 -23.73 -2.77 -3.60
C GLN A 7 -25.12 -3.41 -3.46
N THR A 8 -25.25 -4.67 -3.86
CA THR A 8 -26.42 -5.50 -3.56
C THR A 8 -26.40 -5.96 -2.11
N LEU A 9 -27.56 -6.35 -1.57
CA LEU A 9 -27.64 -6.91 -0.22
C LEU A 9 -26.73 -8.15 -0.04
N ALA A 10 -26.68 -9.04 -1.04
CA ALA A 10 -25.82 -10.22 -0.99
C ALA A 10 -24.33 -9.86 -0.91
N GLN A 11 -23.88 -8.86 -1.67
CA GLN A 11 -22.50 -8.33 -1.60
C GLN A 11 -22.21 -7.70 -0.22
N ALA A 12 -23.16 -6.94 0.34
CA ALA A 12 -23.01 -6.37 1.68
C ALA A 12 -22.92 -7.45 2.76
N GLN A 13 -23.72 -8.53 2.66
CA GLN A 13 -23.63 -9.68 3.56
C GLN A 13 -22.31 -10.43 3.42
N SER A 14 -21.82 -10.63 2.18
CA SER A 14 -20.49 -11.20 1.91
C SER A 14 -19.37 -10.37 2.56
N ARG A 15 -19.40 -9.04 2.38
CA ARG A 15 -18.47 -8.12 3.04
C ARG A 15 -18.49 -8.25 4.57
N ALA A 16 -19.68 -8.26 5.17
CA ALA A 16 -19.83 -8.39 6.62
C ALA A 16 -19.24 -9.70 7.15
N ALA A 17 -19.48 -10.82 6.45
CA ALA A 17 -18.92 -12.12 6.79
C ALA A 17 -17.39 -12.14 6.72
N ILE A 18 -16.80 -11.50 5.70
CA ILE A 18 -15.34 -11.39 5.54
C ILE A 18 -14.72 -10.56 6.65
N LEU A 19 -15.29 -9.40 6.97
CA LEU A 19 -14.79 -8.57 8.07
C LEU A 19 -14.84 -9.31 9.41
N PHE A 20 -15.88 -10.11 9.63
CA PHE A 20 -15.95 -10.98 10.81
C PHE A 20 -14.87 -12.06 10.80
N ALA A 21 -14.65 -12.74 9.67
CA ALA A 21 -13.62 -13.77 9.53
C ALA A 21 -12.19 -13.20 9.72
N ILE A 22 -11.91 -11.99 9.22
CA ILE A 22 -10.64 -11.30 9.45
C ILE A 22 -10.43 -11.04 10.94
N ARG A 23 -11.44 -10.51 11.66
CA ARG A 23 -11.35 -10.28 13.10
C ARG A 23 -11.13 -11.57 13.89
N GLN A 24 -11.82 -12.63 13.52
CA GLN A 24 -11.63 -13.94 14.16
C GLN A 24 -10.22 -14.47 13.93
N PHE A 25 -9.69 -14.36 12.71
CA PHE A 25 -8.32 -14.76 12.36
C PHE A 25 -7.28 -14.09 13.25
N PHE A 26 -7.38 -12.76 13.44
CA PHE A 26 -6.44 -12.03 14.29
C PHE A 26 -6.66 -12.30 15.79
N ALA A 27 -7.89 -12.47 16.23
CA ALA A 27 -8.20 -12.85 17.62
C ALA A 27 -7.59 -14.20 17.98
N ASP A 28 -7.70 -15.20 17.09
CA ASP A 28 -7.12 -16.55 17.28
C ASP A 28 -5.58 -16.51 17.34
N LYS A 29 -4.95 -15.51 16.75
CA LYS A 29 -3.49 -15.28 16.75
C LYS A 29 -3.02 -14.36 17.87
N GLY A 30 -3.92 -13.85 18.71
CA GLY A 30 -3.60 -12.92 19.79
C GLY A 30 -3.11 -11.55 19.30
N VAL A 31 -3.51 -11.14 18.10
CA VAL A 31 -3.22 -9.79 17.57
C VAL A 31 -4.32 -8.83 18.00
N MET A 32 -3.96 -7.73 18.64
CA MET A 32 -4.91 -6.78 19.24
C MET A 32 -5.48 -5.80 18.21
N GLU A 33 -6.81 -5.68 18.12
CA GLU A 33 -7.47 -4.62 17.32
C GLU A 33 -7.24 -3.27 18.01
N VAL A 34 -6.76 -2.30 17.23
CA VAL A 34 -6.55 -0.91 17.70
C VAL A 34 -7.37 0.06 16.86
N THR A 35 -7.52 1.27 17.38
CA THR A 35 -8.17 2.38 16.68
C THR A 35 -7.29 3.61 16.77
N THR A 36 -7.04 4.26 15.65
CA THR A 36 -6.26 5.50 15.56
C THR A 36 -7.11 6.63 14.96
N PRO A 37 -6.76 7.90 15.19
CA PRO A 37 -7.49 9.02 14.58
C PRO A 37 -7.38 8.98 13.04
N ILE A 38 -8.50 9.22 12.37
CA ILE A 38 -8.56 9.40 10.91
C ILE A 38 -8.00 10.78 10.52
N LEU A 39 -8.29 11.80 11.34
CA LEU A 39 -7.82 13.16 11.13
C LEU A 39 -6.42 13.32 11.75
N SER A 40 -5.43 13.60 10.91
CA SER A 40 -4.02 13.80 11.29
C SER A 40 -3.60 15.26 11.16
N ASN A 41 -2.60 15.67 11.94
CA ASN A 41 -1.92 16.96 11.80
C ASN A 41 -0.82 16.94 10.72
N ALA A 42 -0.47 15.77 10.22
CA ALA A 42 0.51 15.57 9.15
C ALA A 42 -0.13 14.84 7.98
N GLY A 43 0.22 15.25 6.75
CA GLY A 43 -0.15 14.55 5.53
C GLY A 43 0.89 13.51 5.12
N ASN A 44 0.57 12.71 4.11
CA ASN A 44 1.54 11.81 3.49
C ASN A 44 2.51 12.64 2.63
N THR A 45 3.80 12.41 2.77
CA THR A 45 4.85 13.10 1.99
C THR A 45 5.07 12.48 0.61
N ASP A 46 4.66 11.23 0.39
CA ASP A 46 4.76 10.56 -0.91
C ASP A 46 4.16 11.42 -2.03
N THR A 47 4.87 11.55 -3.14
CA THR A 47 4.47 12.38 -4.28
C THR A 47 3.32 11.81 -5.10
N PHE A 48 3.06 10.51 -4.98
CA PHE A 48 2.01 9.79 -5.70
C PHE A 48 0.75 9.52 -4.87
N ILE A 49 0.78 9.82 -3.56
CA ILE A 49 -0.35 9.61 -2.65
C ILE A 49 -0.79 10.96 -2.06
N GLU A 50 -1.91 11.49 -2.51
CA GLU A 50 -2.43 12.75 -2.01
C GLU A 50 -3.37 12.55 -0.83
N SER A 51 -3.16 13.35 0.23
CA SER A 51 -4.04 13.40 1.40
C SER A 51 -5.22 14.34 1.15
N VAL A 52 -6.43 13.91 1.50
CA VAL A 52 -7.59 14.81 1.54
C VAL A 52 -7.42 15.82 2.66
N VAL A 53 -7.47 17.11 2.32
CA VAL A 53 -7.31 18.22 3.28
C VAL A 53 -8.64 18.51 3.97
N ALA A 54 -8.62 18.61 5.30
CA ALA A 54 -9.77 18.96 6.13
C ALA A 54 -9.58 20.31 6.81
N HIS A 55 -10.55 21.21 6.68
CA HIS A 55 -10.60 22.48 7.39
C HIS A 55 -11.61 22.40 8.53
N PHE A 56 -11.18 22.72 9.73
CA PHE A 56 -12.01 22.63 10.94
C PHE A 56 -11.67 23.72 11.95
N HIS A 57 -12.33 23.73 13.10
CA HIS A 57 -12.01 24.66 14.20
C HIS A 57 -11.51 23.86 15.41
N GLN A 58 -10.36 24.24 15.91
CA GLN A 58 -9.79 23.71 17.16
C GLN A 58 -9.77 24.82 18.22
N LEU A 59 -10.49 24.61 19.31
CA LEU A 59 -10.64 25.61 20.37
C LEU A 59 -11.08 27.00 19.85
N GLY A 60 -12.00 27.00 18.87
CA GLY A 60 -12.54 28.21 18.26
C GLY A 60 -11.64 28.90 17.22
N LYS A 61 -10.47 28.33 16.90
CA LYS A 61 -9.56 28.85 15.88
C LYS A 61 -9.58 27.96 14.63
N PRO A 62 -9.48 28.53 13.42
CA PRO A 62 -9.32 27.76 12.20
C PRO A 62 -8.10 26.85 12.28
N ALA A 63 -8.24 25.63 11.85
CA ALA A 63 -7.19 24.63 11.78
C ALA A 63 -7.29 23.82 10.48
N THR A 64 -6.17 23.28 10.04
CA THR A 64 -6.08 22.39 8.90
C THR A 64 -5.53 21.07 9.35
N GLY A 65 -6.09 19.97 8.87
CA GLY A 65 -5.61 18.64 9.06
C GLY A 65 -5.77 17.81 7.78
N TYR A 66 -5.38 16.56 7.84
CA TYR A 66 -5.34 15.65 6.71
C TYR A 66 -6.06 14.37 7.10
N LEU A 67 -6.95 13.89 6.23
CA LEU A 67 -7.47 12.53 6.38
C LEU A 67 -6.36 11.55 6.02
N HIS A 68 -6.13 10.56 6.86
CA HIS A 68 -5.01 9.65 6.70
C HIS A 68 -5.16 8.77 5.44
N THR A 69 -4.07 8.55 4.74
CA THR A 69 -3.98 7.67 3.57
C THR A 69 -3.75 6.21 3.96
N SER A 70 -3.34 5.98 5.21
CA SER A 70 -3.15 4.73 5.93
C SER A 70 -3.08 5.05 7.43
N PRO A 71 -3.42 4.16 8.35
CA PRO A 71 -3.23 4.36 9.79
C PRO A 71 -1.77 4.22 10.26
N GLU A 72 -0.82 3.96 9.36
CA GLU A 72 0.58 3.62 9.58
C GLU A 72 1.28 4.51 10.61
N PHE A 73 1.24 5.84 10.41
CA PHE A 73 1.97 6.79 11.27
C PHE A 73 1.54 6.69 12.75
N ALA A 74 0.24 6.57 12.98
CA ALA A 74 -0.29 6.44 14.33
C ALA A 74 -0.08 5.02 14.89
N MET A 75 -0.25 3.98 14.08
CA MET A 75 -0.03 2.59 14.50
C MET A 75 1.45 2.33 14.85
N LYS A 76 2.40 2.87 14.10
CA LYS A 76 3.83 2.77 14.41
C LYS A 76 4.19 3.43 15.75
N ARG A 77 3.53 4.53 16.12
CA ARG A 77 3.70 5.16 17.45
C ARG A 77 3.15 4.26 18.57
N LEU A 78 2.03 3.56 18.34
CA LEU A 78 1.53 2.54 19.28
C LEU A 78 2.51 1.37 19.39
N LEU A 79 3.03 0.91 18.24
CA LEU A 79 4.01 -0.17 18.17
C LEU A 79 5.30 0.15 18.93
N ALA A 80 5.85 1.35 18.75
CA ALA A 80 7.03 1.83 19.49
C ALA A 80 6.82 1.82 21.01
N THR A 81 5.60 2.12 21.48
CA THR A 81 5.28 2.18 22.92
C THR A 81 4.90 0.83 23.51
N TRP A 82 4.07 0.07 22.81
CA TRP A 82 3.48 -1.16 23.37
C TRP A 82 4.23 -2.44 22.99
N GLN A 83 4.94 -2.43 21.87
CA GLN A 83 5.76 -3.54 21.35
C GLN A 83 5.00 -4.88 21.28
N VAL A 84 3.70 -4.85 20.98
CA VAL A 84 2.83 -6.01 20.83
C VAL A 84 2.23 -6.07 19.43
N PRO A 85 1.81 -7.25 18.97
CA PRO A 85 1.12 -7.39 17.69
C PRO A 85 -0.20 -6.61 17.68
N ILE A 86 -0.41 -5.76 16.68
CA ILE A 86 -1.61 -4.93 16.53
C ILE A 86 -2.14 -4.98 15.11
N TYR A 87 -3.46 -4.81 14.94
CA TYR A 87 -4.09 -4.58 13.64
C TYR A 87 -5.19 -3.53 13.75
N GLN A 88 -5.54 -2.94 12.61
CA GLN A 88 -6.66 -2.02 12.48
C GLN A 88 -7.40 -2.26 11.16
N ILE A 89 -8.74 -2.20 11.20
CA ILE A 89 -9.59 -2.08 10.01
C ILE A 89 -10.21 -0.70 10.06
N CYS A 90 -9.92 0.16 9.09
CA CYS A 90 -10.44 1.53 9.07
C CYS A 90 -10.68 2.04 7.65
N GLN A 91 -11.39 3.15 7.56
CA GLN A 91 -11.47 3.94 6.34
C GLN A 91 -10.19 4.75 6.16
N VAL A 92 -9.70 4.79 4.92
CA VAL A 92 -8.56 5.59 4.49
C VAL A 92 -8.95 6.43 3.28
N PHE A 93 -8.22 7.52 3.04
CA PHE A 93 -8.59 8.52 2.06
C PHE A 93 -7.40 8.89 1.20
N ARG A 94 -7.56 8.81 -0.13
CA ARG A 94 -6.56 9.26 -1.08
C ARG A 94 -7.23 10.14 -2.11
N ASP A 95 -6.81 11.40 -2.16
CA ASP A 95 -7.39 12.37 -3.07
C ASP A 95 -7.07 12.01 -4.53
N ASN A 96 -7.97 12.36 -5.44
CA ASN A 96 -7.88 12.07 -6.87
C ASN A 96 -7.85 10.57 -7.26
N GLU A 97 -7.82 9.63 -6.32
CA GLU A 97 -7.86 8.20 -6.63
C GLU A 97 -9.29 7.73 -6.91
N ARG A 98 -9.69 7.79 -8.18
CA ARG A 98 -10.98 7.28 -8.64
C ARG A 98 -10.85 6.50 -9.94
N GLY A 99 -11.37 5.27 -9.96
CA GLY A 99 -11.30 4.41 -11.14
C GLY A 99 -11.98 3.06 -10.93
N THR A 100 -11.68 2.12 -11.80
CA THR A 100 -12.24 0.75 -11.73
C THR A 100 -11.76 0.01 -10.49
N LYS A 101 -10.52 0.25 -10.07
CA LYS A 101 -9.85 -0.38 -8.91
C LYS A 101 -9.68 0.58 -7.72
N HIS A 102 -10.18 1.83 -7.79
CA HIS A 102 -9.94 2.88 -6.80
C HIS A 102 -11.22 3.66 -6.46
N ASN A 103 -11.32 4.09 -5.21
CA ASN A 103 -12.28 5.06 -4.71
C ASN A 103 -11.56 5.95 -3.68
N ILE A 104 -11.91 7.22 -3.60
CA ILE A 104 -11.26 8.21 -2.70
C ILE A 104 -11.28 7.72 -1.25
N GLU A 105 -12.40 7.16 -0.80
CA GLU A 105 -12.55 6.52 0.50
C GLU A 105 -12.68 5.01 0.32
N PHE A 106 -11.84 4.23 1.01
CA PHE A 106 -11.87 2.77 0.95
C PHE A 106 -11.45 2.15 2.29
N THR A 107 -11.70 0.85 2.44
CA THR A 107 -11.38 0.14 3.68
C THR A 107 -10.02 -0.52 3.57
N MET A 108 -9.16 -0.22 4.53
CA MET A 108 -7.85 -0.83 4.70
C MET A 108 -7.83 -1.70 5.95
N LEU A 109 -7.20 -2.86 5.84
CA LEU A 109 -6.72 -3.67 6.94
C LEU A 109 -5.22 -3.49 7.00
N GLU A 110 -4.71 -3.07 8.16
CA GLU A 110 -3.28 -2.89 8.37
C GLU A 110 -2.86 -3.57 9.67
N TRP A 111 -1.71 -4.29 9.67
CA TRP A 111 -1.22 -4.94 10.89
C TRP A 111 0.30 -5.00 10.95
N TYR A 112 0.81 -5.11 12.17
CA TYR A 112 2.22 -5.12 12.50
C TYR A 112 2.55 -6.30 13.41
N ARG A 113 3.63 -6.99 13.09
CA ARG A 113 4.10 -8.18 13.80
C ARG A 113 5.53 -7.98 14.31
N PRO A 114 5.71 -7.58 15.58
CA PRO A 114 7.04 -7.57 16.19
C PRO A 114 7.75 -8.92 16.03
N HIS A 115 9.02 -8.86 15.67
CA HIS A 115 9.93 -10.01 15.48
C HIS A 115 9.57 -10.96 14.32
N PHE A 116 8.61 -10.62 13.47
CA PHE A 116 8.38 -11.35 12.22
C PHE A 116 9.33 -10.86 11.14
N SER A 117 9.85 -11.82 10.37
CA SER A 117 10.44 -11.53 9.05
C SER A 117 9.35 -11.27 8.01
N LEU A 118 9.74 -10.75 6.83
CA LEU A 118 8.80 -10.65 5.70
C LEU A 118 8.26 -12.02 5.24
N ASP A 119 9.06 -13.08 5.36
CA ASP A 119 8.61 -14.42 5.00
C ASP A 119 7.57 -14.97 6.02
N ASP A 120 7.73 -14.68 7.33
CA ASP A 120 6.71 -14.99 8.34
C ASP A 120 5.42 -14.23 8.08
N LEU A 121 5.52 -12.94 7.72
CA LEU A 121 4.38 -12.09 7.41
C LEU A 121 3.68 -12.54 6.11
N ALA A 122 4.44 -12.94 5.09
CA ALA A 122 3.92 -13.50 3.85
C ALA A 122 3.14 -14.81 4.09
N GLU A 123 3.62 -15.67 4.98
CA GLU A 123 2.91 -16.90 5.38
C GLU A 123 1.61 -16.56 6.15
N GLU A 124 1.65 -15.58 7.07
CA GLU A 124 0.44 -15.13 7.77
C GLU A 124 -0.58 -14.53 6.78
N LEU A 125 -0.13 -13.71 5.83
CA LEU A 125 -0.97 -13.20 4.74
C LEU A 125 -1.59 -14.34 3.92
N ARG A 126 -0.81 -15.36 3.56
CA ARG A 126 -1.31 -16.53 2.83
C ARG A 126 -2.42 -17.25 3.59
N GLN A 127 -2.27 -17.41 4.91
CA GLN A 127 -3.29 -18.01 5.76
C GLN A 127 -4.56 -17.14 5.80
N LEU A 128 -4.43 -15.83 5.96
CA LEU A 128 -5.55 -14.90 5.94
C LEU A 128 -6.30 -14.96 4.59
N ILE A 129 -5.57 -14.90 3.48
CA ILE A 129 -6.17 -14.99 2.15
C ILE A 129 -6.88 -16.35 1.97
N SER A 130 -6.32 -17.44 2.47
CA SER A 130 -6.96 -18.76 2.41
C SER A 130 -8.29 -18.80 3.19
N VAL A 131 -8.35 -18.14 4.34
CA VAL A 131 -9.59 -17.99 5.13
C VAL A 131 -10.62 -17.16 4.37
N VAL A 132 -10.23 -16.01 3.83
CA VAL A 132 -11.13 -15.12 3.08
C VAL A 132 -11.66 -15.79 1.82
N MET A 133 -10.80 -16.53 1.10
CA MET A 133 -11.15 -17.23 -0.15
C MET A 133 -11.87 -18.56 0.07
N ASP A 134 -11.99 -19.00 1.32
CA ASP A 134 -12.59 -20.31 1.72
C ASP A 134 -11.95 -21.50 0.95
N LYS A 135 -10.64 -21.44 0.74
CA LYS A 135 -9.85 -22.50 0.09
C LYS A 135 -8.36 -22.33 0.36
N PRO A 136 -7.57 -23.39 0.34
CA PRO A 136 -6.11 -23.28 0.40
C PRO A 136 -5.56 -22.44 -0.77
N ILE A 137 -4.73 -21.47 -0.45
CA ILE A 137 -4.05 -20.61 -1.43
C ILE A 137 -2.54 -20.83 -1.30
N ALA A 138 -1.85 -20.95 -2.43
CA ALA A 138 -0.39 -20.88 -2.52
C ALA A 138 0.01 -19.53 -3.14
N PHE A 139 1.18 -19.02 -2.76
CA PHE A 139 1.80 -17.86 -3.37
C PHE A 139 3.02 -18.25 -4.19
N ARG A 140 3.19 -17.60 -5.33
CA ARG A 140 4.45 -17.58 -6.08
C ARG A 140 5.25 -16.35 -5.65
N LYS A 141 6.54 -16.51 -5.38
CA LYS A 141 7.46 -15.39 -5.12
C LYS A 141 8.22 -15.07 -6.42
N LEU A 142 8.29 -13.79 -6.76
CA LEU A 142 8.95 -13.26 -7.95
C LEU A 142 9.70 -11.98 -7.56
N SER A 143 10.99 -11.85 -7.90
CA SER A 143 11.68 -10.59 -7.67
C SER A 143 11.18 -9.50 -8.63
N TYR A 144 11.24 -8.23 -8.20
CA TYR A 144 10.94 -7.10 -9.08
C TYR A 144 11.81 -7.16 -10.35
N ALA A 145 13.10 -7.49 -10.22
CA ALA A 145 13.99 -7.63 -11.36
C ALA A 145 13.54 -8.74 -12.33
N ASP A 146 13.20 -9.92 -11.81
CA ASP A 146 12.76 -11.04 -12.64
C ASP A 146 11.40 -10.78 -13.33
N SER A 147 10.57 -9.91 -12.75
CA SER A 147 9.28 -9.55 -13.36
C SER A 147 9.45 -8.85 -14.72
N PHE A 148 10.58 -8.21 -14.98
CA PHE A 148 10.92 -7.57 -16.26
C PHE A 148 11.52 -8.52 -17.29
N SER A 149 11.89 -9.74 -16.91
CA SER A 149 12.52 -10.72 -17.84
C SER A 149 11.71 -11.00 -19.11
N PRO A 150 10.36 -11.08 -19.06
CA PRO A 150 9.56 -11.26 -20.28
C PRO A 150 9.68 -10.10 -21.27
N LEU A 151 10.04 -8.91 -20.81
CA LEU A 151 10.25 -7.72 -21.65
C LEU A 151 11.68 -7.65 -22.22
N GLY A 152 12.58 -8.57 -21.81
CA GLY A 152 13.96 -8.59 -22.23
C GLY A 152 14.81 -7.42 -21.66
N ILE A 153 14.38 -6.82 -20.56
CA ILE A 153 15.08 -5.72 -19.87
C ILE A 153 15.36 -6.06 -18.41
N HIS A 154 16.38 -5.42 -17.85
CA HIS A 154 16.77 -5.57 -16.45
C HIS A 154 16.71 -4.20 -15.74
N PRO A 155 15.87 -4.03 -14.69
CA PRO A 155 15.58 -2.72 -14.10
C PRO A 155 16.80 -2.03 -13.49
N TYR A 156 17.81 -2.77 -13.05
CA TYR A 156 19.01 -2.20 -12.40
C TYR A 156 20.20 -2.01 -13.34
N ARG A 157 20.25 -2.73 -14.48
CA ARG A 157 21.43 -2.76 -15.37
C ARG A 157 21.25 -1.99 -16.67
N ASP A 158 20.02 -2.00 -17.21
CA ASP A 158 19.75 -1.42 -18.51
C ASP A 158 19.59 0.11 -18.45
N SER A 159 19.81 0.77 -19.57
CA SER A 159 19.72 2.23 -19.67
C SER A 159 18.27 2.72 -19.87
N ILE A 160 18.05 4.01 -19.67
CA ILE A 160 16.77 4.66 -19.95
C ILE A 160 16.38 4.49 -21.43
N GLU A 161 17.36 4.50 -22.36
CA GLU A 161 17.11 4.28 -23.79
C GLU A 161 16.53 2.89 -24.05
N ALA A 162 16.97 1.86 -23.30
CA ALA A 162 16.39 0.52 -23.40
C ALA A 162 14.93 0.49 -22.91
N PHE A 163 14.63 1.23 -21.82
CA PHE A 163 13.25 1.37 -21.33
C PHE A 163 12.36 2.10 -22.32
N LYS A 164 12.85 3.20 -22.92
CA LYS A 164 12.15 3.95 -23.99
C LYS A 164 11.87 3.04 -25.19
N ALA A 165 12.87 2.27 -25.63
CA ALA A 165 12.72 1.34 -26.74
C ALA A 165 11.69 0.26 -26.44
N CYS A 166 11.68 -0.29 -25.22
CA CYS A 166 10.69 -1.25 -24.76
C CYS A 166 9.27 -0.65 -24.77
N ALA A 167 9.08 0.54 -24.25
CA ALA A 167 7.80 1.24 -24.24
C ALA A 167 7.26 1.44 -25.67
N ILE A 168 8.08 1.93 -26.57
CA ILE A 168 7.73 2.14 -27.99
C ILE A 168 7.35 0.81 -28.67
N ALA A 169 8.10 -0.28 -28.40
CA ALA A 169 7.83 -1.61 -28.97
C ALA A 169 6.46 -2.16 -28.52
N HIS A 170 5.93 -1.68 -27.39
CA HIS A 170 4.62 -2.03 -26.85
C HIS A 170 3.56 -0.94 -27.04
N ASP A 171 3.77 -0.02 -27.98
CA ASP A 171 2.83 1.07 -28.34
C ASP A 171 2.53 2.05 -27.19
N ILE A 172 3.48 2.23 -26.28
CA ILE A 172 3.40 3.20 -25.17
C ILE A 172 4.15 4.47 -25.59
N HIS A 173 3.42 5.58 -25.77
CA HIS A 173 3.94 6.85 -26.29
C HIS A 173 3.98 7.96 -25.22
N LEU A 174 4.23 7.57 -23.95
CA LEU A 174 4.49 8.51 -22.87
C LEU A 174 5.99 8.81 -22.77
N ASP A 175 6.34 10.02 -22.35
CA ASP A 175 7.75 10.41 -22.14
C ASP A 175 7.98 10.75 -20.68
N MET A 176 8.79 9.92 -20.01
CA MET A 176 9.23 10.13 -18.61
C MET A 176 10.56 10.89 -18.55
N THR A 177 10.98 11.50 -19.66
CA THR A 177 12.25 12.24 -19.78
C THR A 177 13.44 11.41 -19.27
N ASP A 178 14.25 11.94 -18.34
CA ASP A 178 15.38 11.25 -17.73
C ASP A 178 15.03 10.62 -16.36
N ASP A 179 13.74 10.51 -16.03
CA ASP A 179 13.27 9.86 -14.81
C ASP A 179 13.29 8.33 -14.97
N ARG A 180 14.36 7.71 -14.47
CA ARG A 180 14.53 6.25 -14.50
C ARG A 180 13.41 5.52 -13.79
N GLN A 181 13.01 5.99 -12.59
CA GLN A 181 11.96 5.34 -11.82
C GLN A 181 10.63 5.48 -12.53
N GLY A 182 10.31 6.65 -13.06
CA GLY A 182 9.09 6.87 -13.85
C GLY A 182 8.98 5.91 -15.05
N TRP A 183 10.10 5.61 -15.74
CA TRP A 183 10.12 4.60 -16.80
C TRP A 183 9.82 3.19 -16.28
N LEU A 184 10.41 2.80 -15.16
CA LEU A 184 10.16 1.49 -14.55
C LEU A 184 8.71 1.35 -14.09
N ASP A 185 8.16 2.36 -13.44
CA ASP A 185 6.76 2.36 -12.98
C ASP A 185 5.78 2.29 -14.16
N LEU A 186 6.08 3.02 -15.25
CA LEU A 186 5.29 2.99 -16.47
C LEU A 186 5.27 1.58 -17.09
N LEU A 187 6.45 0.97 -17.27
CA LEU A 187 6.55 -0.37 -17.85
C LEU A 187 5.92 -1.42 -16.93
N PHE A 188 6.14 -1.33 -15.63
CA PHE A 188 5.58 -2.25 -14.65
C PHE A 188 4.05 -2.20 -14.66
N SER A 189 3.47 -1.01 -14.53
CA SER A 189 2.01 -0.84 -14.43
C SER A 189 1.27 -1.21 -15.72
N HIS A 190 1.89 -1.01 -16.90
CA HIS A 190 1.23 -1.26 -18.18
C HIS A 190 1.46 -2.66 -18.72
N LEU A 191 2.66 -3.24 -18.50
CA LEU A 191 3.09 -4.47 -19.17
C LEU A 191 3.27 -5.67 -18.23
N ILE A 192 3.49 -5.43 -16.93
CA ILE A 192 3.79 -6.50 -15.98
C ILE A 192 2.61 -6.72 -15.02
N GLU A 193 2.18 -5.67 -14.31
CA GLU A 193 1.11 -5.75 -13.32
C GLU A 193 -0.15 -6.44 -13.83
N PRO A 194 -0.67 -6.13 -15.05
CA PRO A 194 -1.90 -6.76 -15.55
C PRO A 194 -1.86 -8.28 -15.62
N ASP A 195 -0.66 -8.88 -15.69
CA ASP A 195 -0.47 -10.33 -15.81
C ASP A 195 -0.09 -11.00 -14.48
N LEU A 196 0.21 -10.22 -13.44
CA LEU A 196 0.57 -10.75 -12.13
C LEU A 196 -0.62 -11.42 -11.44
N GLY A 197 -0.39 -12.59 -10.88
CA GLY A 197 -1.39 -13.27 -10.05
C GLY A 197 -2.57 -13.86 -10.80
N LYS A 198 -2.58 -13.95 -12.13
CA LYS A 198 -3.67 -14.55 -12.92
C LYS A 198 -3.85 -16.04 -12.64
N ASP A 199 -2.75 -16.80 -12.65
CA ASP A 199 -2.79 -18.25 -12.40
C ASP A 199 -2.62 -18.57 -10.92
N VAL A 200 -1.60 -17.96 -10.30
CA VAL A 200 -1.25 -18.12 -8.89
C VAL A 200 -0.98 -16.76 -8.28
N PRO A 201 -1.61 -16.41 -7.16
CA PRO A 201 -1.29 -15.18 -6.43
C PRO A 201 0.21 -14.98 -6.28
N THR A 202 0.71 -13.81 -6.67
CA THR A 202 2.14 -13.56 -6.82
C THR A 202 2.61 -12.48 -5.86
N LEU A 203 3.60 -12.81 -5.03
CA LEU A 203 4.36 -11.85 -4.24
C LEU A 203 5.49 -11.32 -5.11
N VAL A 204 5.47 -10.03 -5.42
CA VAL A 204 6.61 -9.33 -6.01
C VAL A 204 7.45 -8.79 -4.88
N VAL A 205 8.74 -9.10 -4.85
CA VAL A 205 9.67 -8.77 -3.75
C VAL A 205 10.86 -7.96 -4.26
N ASP A 206 11.65 -7.40 -3.34
CA ASP A 206 12.93 -6.72 -3.64
C ASP A 206 12.75 -5.56 -4.63
N TYR A 207 11.88 -4.62 -4.26
CA TYR A 207 11.58 -3.42 -5.03
C TYR A 207 12.77 -2.45 -5.09
N PRO A 208 12.84 -1.56 -6.09
CA PRO A 208 13.86 -0.51 -6.15
C PRO A 208 13.84 0.35 -4.88
N LEU A 209 15.05 0.78 -4.44
CA LEU A 209 15.19 1.65 -3.27
C LEU A 209 14.42 2.98 -3.43
N ALA A 210 14.28 3.49 -4.64
CA ALA A 210 13.50 4.69 -4.93
C ALA A 210 12.02 4.56 -4.52
N THR A 211 11.50 3.34 -4.41
CA THR A 211 10.13 3.04 -3.97
C THR A 211 10.09 2.41 -2.58
N ALA A 212 11.15 2.58 -1.77
CA ALA A 212 11.27 1.94 -0.46
C ALA A 212 10.21 2.42 0.54
N ALA A 213 9.63 3.61 0.36
CA ALA A 213 8.71 4.22 1.33
C ALA A 213 9.28 4.15 2.76
N LEU A 214 8.64 3.41 3.66
CA LEU A 214 9.07 3.20 5.04
C LEU A 214 9.73 1.81 5.28
N ALA A 215 10.16 1.12 4.21
CA ALA A 215 10.86 -0.15 4.31
C ALA A 215 12.37 0.03 4.56
N LYS A 216 13.00 -0.95 5.22
CA LYS A 216 14.47 -1.05 5.26
C LYS A 216 15.06 -1.29 3.88
N ALA A 217 16.32 -0.87 3.73
CA ALA A 217 17.13 -1.18 2.56
C ALA A 217 18.09 -2.35 2.86
N GLU A 218 18.27 -3.24 1.88
CA GLU A 218 19.21 -4.37 1.97
C GLU A 218 19.74 -4.71 0.57
N HIS A 219 20.86 -5.42 0.50
CA HIS A 219 21.34 -5.92 -0.78
C HIS A 219 20.67 -7.25 -1.13
N ASP A 220 20.19 -7.38 -2.36
CA ASP A 220 19.72 -8.65 -2.92
C ASP A 220 20.87 -9.64 -3.18
N ALA A 221 20.56 -10.84 -3.67
CA ALA A 221 21.54 -11.88 -3.98
C ALA A 221 22.52 -11.48 -5.10
N GLU A 222 22.19 -10.46 -5.91
CA GLU A 222 23.03 -9.94 -7.00
C GLU A 222 23.82 -8.70 -6.60
N GLY A 223 23.64 -8.20 -5.36
CA GLY A 223 24.31 -7.05 -4.80
C GLY A 223 23.67 -5.70 -5.11
N HIS A 224 22.43 -5.68 -5.64
CA HIS A 224 21.68 -4.44 -5.80
C HIS A 224 21.04 -4.03 -4.47
N LEU A 225 21.07 -2.75 -4.18
CA LEU A 225 20.40 -2.21 -3.01
C LEU A 225 18.88 -2.11 -3.29
N VAL A 226 18.09 -2.87 -2.55
CA VAL A 226 16.63 -3.01 -2.72
C VAL A 226 15.88 -2.66 -1.44
N ALA A 227 14.61 -2.30 -1.57
CA ALA A 227 13.70 -2.17 -0.45
C ALA A 227 13.24 -3.54 0.04
N LYS A 228 13.29 -3.78 1.35
CA LYS A 228 12.71 -4.97 1.98
C LYS A 228 11.18 -4.83 2.03
N ARG A 229 10.58 -5.07 0.88
CA ARG A 229 9.17 -4.86 0.56
C ARG A 229 8.65 -5.99 -0.28
N PHE A 230 7.39 -6.34 -0.09
CA PHE A 230 6.66 -7.12 -1.08
C PHE A 230 5.26 -6.55 -1.33
N GLU A 231 4.74 -6.81 -2.52
CA GLU A 231 3.33 -6.60 -2.85
C GLU A 231 2.70 -7.91 -3.30
N LEU A 232 1.45 -8.15 -2.88
CA LEU A 232 0.65 -9.29 -3.32
C LEU A 232 -0.25 -8.87 -4.47
N TYR A 233 -0.15 -9.59 -5.59
CA TYR A 233 -1.00 -9.44 -6.75
C TYR A 233 -1.91 -10.67 -6.94
N ILE A 234 -3.20 -10.42 -7.22
CA ILE A 234 -4.20 -11.43 -7.61
C ILE A 234 -5.00 -10.87 -8.78
N ASP A 235 -5.07 -11.60 -9.89
CA ASP A 235 -5.77 -11.18 -11.12
C ASP A 235 -5.36 -9.79 -11.64
N GLY A 236 -4.07 -9.44 -11.59
CA GLY A 236 -3.55 -8.14 -12.01
C GLY A 236 -3.98 -6.99 -11.10
N ILE A 237 -4.29 -7.28 -9.84
CA ILE A 237 -4.68 -6.29 -8.85
C ILE A 237 -3.77 -6.43 -7.64
N GLU A 238 -3.12 -5.32 -7.26
CA GLU A 238 -2.42 -5.19 -5.99
C GLU A 238 -3.41 -5.30 -4.83
N ILE A 239 -3.24 -6.29 -3.98
CA ILE A 239 -4.10 -6.58 -2.82
C ILE A 239 -3.48 -6.08 -1.53
N ALA A 240 -2.16 -6.23 -1.37
CA ALA A 240 -1.44 -5.88 -0.16
C ALA A 240 -0.02 -5.43 -0.46
N ASN A 241 0.52 -4.57 0.43
CA ASN A 241 1.87 -4.03 0.39
C ASN A 241 2.49 -4.15 1.79
N ALA A 242 3.69 -4.74 1.90
CA ALA A 242 4.33 -5.08 3.15
C ALA A 242 5.79 -4.64 3.21
N TYR A 243 6.24 -4.30 4.42
CA TYR A 243 7.59 -3.83 4.69
C TYR A 243 8.25 -4.62 5.84
N ASP A 244 9.56 -4.83 5.76
CA ASP A 244 10.41 -4.89 6.95
C ASP A 244 10.62 -3.45 7.38
N GLU A 245 10.13 -3.09 8.57
CA GLU A 245 9.91 -1.70 8.96
C GLU A 245 11.21 -0.98 9.27
N LEU A 246 11.38 0.21 8.70
CA LEU A 246 12.47 1.11 9.04
C LEU A 246 12.30 1.58 10.49
N ALA A 247 13.34 1.36 11.30
CA ALA A 247 13.44 1.79 12.68
C ALA A 247 14.66 2.72 12.85
N ASP A 248 14.70 3.82 12.07
CA ASP A 248 15.74 4.84 12.06
C ASP A 248 15.07 6.19 11.79
N GLY A 249 14.97 7.02 12.84
CA GLY A 249 14.28 8.31 12.79
C GLY A 249 15.00 9.33 11.91
N ASP A 250 16.33 9.32 11.87
CA ASP A 250 17.11 10.24 11.04
C ASP A 250 16.96 9.91 9.56
N GLU A 251 17.02 8.62 9.20
CA GLU A 251 16.75 8.16 7.83
C GLU A 251 15.33 8.47 7.40
N LEU A 252 14.34 8.19 8.26
CA LEU A 252 12.94 8.50 7.97
C LEU A 252 12.72 10.00 7.75
N TYR A 253 13.32 10.85 8.58
CA TYR A 253 13.25 12.30 8.41
C TYR A 253 13.88 12.76 7.11
N ALA A 254 15.01 12.18 6.74
CA ALA A 254 15.69 12.46 5.46
C ALA A 254 14.81 12.09 4.27
N ARG A 255 14.14 10.92 4.29
CA ARG A 255 13.20 10.48 3.25
C ARG A 255 12.03 11.46 3.11
N PHE A 256 11.34 11.80 4.20
CA PHE A 256 10.23 12.76 4.17
C PHE A 256 10.65 14.16 3.68
N THR A 257 11.86 14.56 4.00
CA THR A 257 12.43 15.83 3.49
C THR A 257 12.68 15.75 1.99
N SER A 258 13.19 14.64 1.49
CA SER A 258 13.40 14.38 0.06
C SER A 258 12.08 14.37 -0.71
N ASP A 259 11.06 13.68 -0.19
CA ASP A 259 9.72 13.65 -0.78
C ASP A 259 9.15 15.07 -0.91
N ASN A 260 9.24 15.87 0.16
CA ASN A 260 8.78 17.25 0.14
C ASN A 260 9.57 18.13 -0.86
N ALA A 261 10.87 17.88 -1.04
CA ALA A 261 11.64 18.57 -2.08
C ALA A 261 11.17 18.18 -3.49
N GLN A 262 10.87 16.90 -3.72
CA GLN A 262 10.31 16.43 -4.98
C GLN A 262 8.89 17.00 -5.21
N ARG A 263 8.01 17.01 -4.17
CA ARG A 263 6.70 17.67 -4.23
C ARG A 263 6.82 19.13 -4.67
N GLN A 264 7.78 19.88 -4.10
CA GLN A 264 8.02 21.26 -4.47
C GLN A 264 8.44 21.40 -5.95
N GLN A 265 9.30 20.52 -6.46
CA GLN A 265 9.70 20.49 -7.87
C GLN A 265 8.52 20.23 -8.81
N LEU A 266 7.58 19.38 -8.39
CA LEU A 266 6.37 19.03 -9.12
C LEU A 266 5.25 20.07 -8.94
N GLY A 267 5.45 21.12 -8.15
CA GLY A 267 4.42 22.13 -7.86
C GLY A 267 3.30 21.63 -6.94
N LEU A 268 3.53 20.52 -6.23
CA LEU A 268 2.59 19.98 -5.25
C LEU A 268 2.74 20.66 -3.88
N PRO A 269 1.70 20.67 -3.03
CA PRO A 269 1.80 21.19 -1.67
C PRO A 269 2.83 20.44 -0.84
N ILE A 270 3.65 21.16 -0.08
CA ILE A 270 4.56 20.57 0.93
C ILE A 270 3.72 20.08 2.10
N MET A 271 3.95 18.83 2.51
CA MET A 271 3.23 18.21 3.62
C MET A 271 3.95 18.40 4.95
N PRO A 272 3.23 18.72 6.04
CA PRO A 272 3.81 18.70 7.39
C PRO A 272 4.31 17.30 7.75
N ILE A 273 5.56 17.21 8.21
CA ILE A 273 6.16 15.96 8.67
C ILE A 273 5.66 15.63 10.08
N ASP A 274 5.26 14.38 10.33
CA ASP A 274 4.88 13.89 11.65
C ASP A 274 6.11 13.72 12.56
N LYS A 275 6.40 14.78 13.35
CA LYS A 275 7.51 14.78 14.30
C LYS A 275 7.35 13.75 15.43
N HIS A 276 6.11 13.34 15.73
CA HIS A 276 5.87 12.32 16.76
C HIS A 276 6.22 10.91 16.23
N LEU A 277 5.98 10.65 14.94
CA LEU A 277 6.46 9.42 14.31
C LEU A 277 7.99 9.39 14.26
N ILE A 278 8.63 10.49 13.82
CA ILE A 278 10.10 10.57 13.81
C ILE A 278 10.67 10.27 15.20
N ALA A 279 10.14 10.91 16.25
CA ALA A 279 10.60 10.70 17.63
C ALA A 279 10.34 9.28 18.17
N ALA A 280 9.38 8.54 17.61
CA ALA A 280 9.06 7.19 18.01
C ALA A 280 9.79 6.11 17.20
N CYS A 281 10.39 6.49 16.06
CA CYS A 281 10.88 5.54 15.05
C CYS A 281 11.95 4.60 15.62
N ASP A 282 12.92 5.13 16.39
CA ASP A 282 14.02 4.37 16.97
C ASP A 282 13.59 3.36 18.05
N GLU A 283 12.37 3.54 18.60
CA GLU A 283 11.80 2.65 19.61
C GLU A 283 10.95 1.52 18.99
N ILE A 284 10.78 1.51 17.65
CA ILE A 284 10.06 0.44 16.96
C ILE A 284 10.92 -0.84 17.04
N PRO A 285 10.39 -1.94 17.59
CA PRO A 285 11.12 -3.20 17.61
C PRO A 285 11.33 -3.72 16.18
N PRO A 286 12.31 -4.63 15.94
CA PRO A 286 12.36 -5.36 14.68
C PRO A 286 10.97 -5.90 14.34
N CYS A 287 10.41 -5.51 13.19
CA CYS A 287 8.99 -5.70 12.90
C CYS A 287 8.74 -5.77 11.40
N SER A 288 7.77 -6.54 11.00
CA SER A 288 7.18 -6.43 9.66
C SER A 288 5.74 -5.96 9.76
N GLY A 289 5.36 -5.07 8.83
CA GLY A 289 4.02 -4.50 8.72
C GLY A 289 3.46 -4.66 7.31
N ILE A 290 2.14 -4.63 7.21
CA ILE A 290 1.44 -4.81 5.93
C ILE A 290 0.11 -4.08 5.91
N ALA A 291 -0.18 -3.44 4.78
CA ALA A 291 -1.46 -2.83 4.45
C ALA A 291 -2.16 -3.66 3.36
N LEU A 292 -3.45 -3.94 3.53
CA LEU A 292 -4.28 -4.71 2.62
C LEU A 292 -5.56 -3.95 2.30
N GLY A 293 -5.85 -3.78 1.00
CA GLY A 293 -7.09 -3.20 0.51
C GLY A 293 -8.26 -4.18 0.59
N VAL A 294 -9.12 -4.03 1.61
CA VAL A 294 -10.26 -4.95 1.84
C VAL A 294 -11.23 -4.93 0.66
N ASP A 295 -11.48 -3.78 0.08
CA ASP A 295 -12.43 -3.64 -1.04
C ASP A 295 -11.88 -4.28 -2.32
N ARG A 296 -10.57 -4.20 -2.56
CA ARG A 296 -9.90 -4.92 -3.67
C ARG A 296 -9.90 -6.44 -3.45
N LEU A 297 -9.67 -6.90 -2.21
CA LEU A 297 -9.76 -8.32 -1.89
C LEU A 297 -11.16 -8.87 -2.12
N LEU A 298 -12.21 -8.11 -1.73
CA LEU A 298 -13.61 -8.43 -2.02
C LEU A 298 -13.88 -8.48 -3.54
N MET A 299 -13.33 -7.51 -4.26
CA MET A 299 -13.49 -7.42 -5.71
C MET A 299 -12.97 -8.69 -6.39
N VAL A 300 -11.78 -9.16 -6.01
CA VAL A 300 -11.20 -10.40 -6.54
C VAL A 300 -11.98 -11.63 -6.10
N ARG A 301 -12.28 -11.76 -4.80
CA ARG A 301 -12.97 -12.92 -4.24
C ARG A 301 -14.35 -13.14 -4.87
N ASP A 302 -15.13 -12.09 -4.99
CA ASP A 302 -16.50 -12.14 -5.48
C ASP A 302 -16.59 -11.87 -7.00
N ARG A 303 -15.43 -11.73 -7.69
CA ARG A 303 -15.30 -11.45 -9.12
C ARG A 303 -16.13 -10.25 -9.55
N LEU A 304 -16.05 -9.16 -8.78
CA LEU A 304 -16.78 -7.94 -9.04
C LEU A 304 -16.11 -7.15 -10.19
N PRO A 305 -16.88 -6.53 -11.09
CA PRO A 305 -16.33 -5.82 -12.25
C PRO A 305 -15.60 -4.51 -11.88
N SER A 306 -15.86 -3.96 -10.70
CA SER A 306 -15.20 -2.76 -10.19
C SER A 306 -15.34 -2.65 -8.67
N ILE A 307 -14.47 -1.85 -8.07
CA ILE A 307 -14.48 -1.54 -6.63
C ILE A 307 -15.81 -0.93 -6.16
N ASN A 308 -16.53 -0.26 -7.05
CA ASN A 308 -17.84 0.31 -6.76
C ASN A 308 -18.87 -0.74 -6.28
N HIS A 309 -18.71 -2.00 -6.64
CA HIS A 309 -19.57 -3.10 -6.18
C HIS A 309 -19.13 -3.69 -4.84
N ALA A 310 -17.91 -3.39 -4.41
CA ALA A 310 -17.39 -3.75 -3.09
C ALA A 310 -17.74 -2.71 -2.01
N ILE A 311 -18.18 -1.51 -2.41
CA ILE A 311 -18.49 -0.37 -1.53
C ILE A 311 -20.01 -0.11 -1.58
N ALA A 312 -20.65 0.03 -0.42
CA ALA A 312 -22.10 0.19 -0.34
C ALA A 312 -22.59 1.47 -1.01
N ILE A 313 -21.95 2.60 -0.71
CA ILE A 313 -22.18 3.91 -1.33
C ILE A 313 -20.81 4.49 -1.66
N THR A 314 -20.57 4.73 -2.94
CA THR A 314 -19.30 5.32 -3.41
C THR A 314 -19.28 6.83 -3.20
N THR A 315 -18.09 7.43 -3.11
CA THR A 315 -17.91 8.86 -2.81
C THR A 315 -18.69 9.78 -3.75
N ASP A 316 -18.92 9.40 -5.01
CA ASP A 316 -19.71 10.17 -5.98
C ASP A 316 -21.23 10.09 -5.76
N LYS A 317 -21.69 9.23 -4.85
CA LYS A 317 -23.10 9.05 -4.49
C LYS A 317 -23.41 9.37 -3.02
N ALA A 318 -22.36 9.66 -2.25
CA ALA A 318 -22.47 10.01 -0.84
C ALA A 318 -23.10 11.39 -0.61
#